data_d822d54d833ddb2c60e74187fb62c960
#
_entry.id   d822d54d833ddb2c60e74187fb62c960
#
_cell.length_a   1.000
_cell.length_b   1.000
_cell.length_c   1.000
_cell.angle_alpha   90.00
_cell.angle_beta   90.00
_cell.angle_gamma   90.00
#
_symmetry.space_group_name_H-M   'P 1'
#
loop_
_entity.id
_entity.type
_entity.pdbx_description
1 polymer ?
#
loop_
_entity_poly.entity_id
_entity_poly.type
_entity_poly.pdbx_seq_one_letter_code
_entity_poly.pdbx_strand_id
1 'polypeptide(L)'
;MVVLEALVLNARYQQFQGRILRNSELTLSLMKQEAALQRFKLKNDALENKAALLLNGYTSEPIAVSEENFGDLFSLGVQISPQEESANKGAKIWTYKLTSTTIEFHRLMPAISALENQYPLGRFIEIDLKSTRSPFALSPGPVAFTGIFSTLRGQL
;
A
#
# COMPACT_ATOMS: atom_id res chain seq x y z
N MET A 1 -30.19 -2.64 70.31
CA MET A 1 -30.62 -1.88 69.12
C MET A 1 -29.45 -1.21 68.40
N VAL A 2 -28.54 -0.54 69.05
CA VAL A 2 -27.42 0.22 68.45
C VAL A 2 -26.48 -0.62 67.58
N VAL A 3 -26.22 -1.88 67.92
CA VAL A 3 -25.30 -2.77 67.14
C VAL A 3 -25.90 -3.17 65.81
N LEU A 4 -27.19 -3.35 65.73
CA LEU A 4 -27.87 -3.73 64.48
C LEU A 4 -27.90 -2.58 63.46
N GLU A 5 -28.08 -1.35 63.96
CA GLU A 5 -28.05 -0.14 63.13
C GLU A 5 -26.64 0.11 62.57
N ALA A 6 -25.60 -0.12 63.35
CA ALA A 6 -24.22 0.00 62.91
C ALA A 6 -23.86 -1.02 61.80
N LEU A 7 -24.38 -2.25 61.90
CA LEU A 7 -24.17 -3.29 60.88
C LEU A 7 -24.87 -2.94 59.57
N VAL A 8 -26.10 -2.43 59.64
CA VAL A 8 -26.89 -2.00 58.44
C VAL A 8 -26.20 -0.81 57.75
N LEU A 9 -25.73 0.16 58.55
CA LEU A 9 -24.97 1.32 58.02
C LEU A 9 -23.69 0.91 57.35
N ASN A 10 -22.91 -0.02 57.91
CA ASN A 10 -21.69 -0.53 57.31
C ASN A 10 -21.98 -1.29 56.01
N ALA A 11 -23.03 -2.11 55.96
CA ALA A 11 -23.39 -2.83 54.73
C ALA A 11 -23.80 -1.87 53.61
N ARG A 12 -24.55 -0.81 53.93
CA ARG A 12 -24.95 0.25 52.98
C ARG A 12 -23.73 1.03 52.47
N TYR A 13 -22.79 1.34 53.35
CA TYR A 13 -21.55 2.03 53.00
C TYR A 13 -20.70 1.20 52.05
N GLN A 14 -20.53 -0.09 52.30
CA GLN A 14 -19.81 -1.00 51.41
C GLN A 14 -20.49 -1.15 50.02
N GLN A 15 -21.83 -1.24 50.03
CA GLN A 15 -22.59 -1.24 48.75
C GLN A 15 -22.39 0.06 47.97
N PHE A 16 -22.38 1.19 48.66
CA PHE A 16 -22.19 2.48 48.03
C PHE A 16 -20.78 2.61 47.43
N GLN A 17 -19.76 2.22 48.18
CA GLN A 17 -18.37 2.18 47.69
C GLN A 17 -18.21 1.24 46.48
N GLY A 18 -18.84 0.07 46.52
CA GLY A 18 -18.84 -0.87 45.39
C GLY A 18 -19.51 -0.29 44.13
N ARG A 19 -20.55 0.53 44.28
CA ARG A 19 -21.19 1.24 43.14
C ARG A 19 -20.29 2.34 42.56
N ILE A 20 -19.60 3.09 43.40
CA ILE A 20 -18.66 4.13 42.96
C ILE A 20 -17.52 3.51 42.16
N LEU A 21 -16.92 2.41 42.65
CA LEU A 21 -15.85 1.70 41.97
C LEU A 21 -16.31 1.18 40.61
N ARG A 22 -17.46 0.52 40.53
CA ARG A 22 -18.04 0.05 39.25
C ARG A 22 -18.30 1.19 38.27
N ASN A 23 -18.84 2.30 38.74
CA ASN A 23 -19.07 3.46 37.88
C ASN A 23 -17.77 4.06 37.35
N SER A 24 -16.71 4.13 38.19
CA SER A 24 -15.41 4.60 37.74
C SER A 24 -14.77 3.67 36.72
N GLU A 25 -14.87 2.35 36.90
CA GLU A 25 -14.39 1.34 35.95
C GLU A 25 -15.14 1.43 34.60
N LEU A 26 -16.47 1.58 34.66
CA LEU A 26 -17.30 1.77 33.45
C LEU A 26 -16.92 3.06 32.71
N THR A 27 -16.74 4.17 33.44
CA THR A 27 -16.31 5.44 32.84
C THR A 27 -14.95 5.31 32.18
N LEU A 28 -14.00 4.64 32.82
CA LEU A 28 -12.66 4.41 32.29
C LEU A 28 -12.68 3.50 31.03
N SER A 29 -13.57 2.51 31.05
CA SER A 29 -13.81 1.63 29.89
C SER A 29 -14.39 2.40 28.71
N LEU A 30 -15.38 3.24 28.93
CA LEU A 30 -16.00 4.11 27.93
C LEU A 30 -14.97 5.08 27.32
N MET A 31 -14.13 5.73 28.15
CA MET A 31 -13.08 6.61 27.67
C MET A 31 -12.06 5.87 26.78
N LYS A 32 -11.69 4.64 27.14
CA LYS A 32 -10.80 3.81 26.32
C LYS A 32 -11.44 3.45 24.97
N GLN A 33 -12.72 3.09 24.97
CA GLN A 33 -13.44 2.78 23.74
C GLN A 33 -13.59 4.02 22.84
N GLU A 34 -13.89 5.17 23.41
CA GLU A 34 -13.98 6.43 22.68
C GLU A 34 -12.65 6.84 22.04
N ALA A 35 -11.55 6.72 22.80
CA ALA A 35 -10.22 6.97 22.27
C ALA A 35 -9.83 6.00 21.15
N ALA A 36 -10.22 4.72 21.25
CA ALA A 36 -10.01 3.73 20.20
C ALA A 36 -10.82 4.07 18.94
N LEU A 37 -12.06 4.49 19.10
CA LEU A 37 -12.95 4.90 18.01
C LEU A 37 -12.41 6.14 17.28
N GLN A 38 -11.93 7.12 18.02
CA GLN A 38 -11.29 8.32 17.43
C GLN A 38 -10.05 7.97 16.63
N ARG A 39 -9.18 7.09 17.16
CA ARG A 39 -8.00 6.61 16.41
C ARG A 39 -8.39 5.86 15.13
N PHE A 40 -9.45 5.09 15.19
CA PHE A 40 -9.96 4.37 14.01
C PHE A 40 -10.49 5.34 12.96
N LYS A 41 -11.28 6.35 13.36
CA LYS A 41 -11.75 7.41 12.46
C LYS A 41 -10.60 8.13 11.78
N LEU A 42 -9.60 8.60 12.54
CA LEU A 42 -8.43 9.28 11.98
C LEU A 42 -7.67 8.42 10.95
N LYS A 43 -7.55 7.11 11.22
CA LYS A 43 -6.93 6.18 10.25
C LYS A 43 -7.78 6.01 9.00
N ASN A 44 -9.09 5.93 9.14
CA ASN A 44 -10.00 5.79 8.01
C ASN A 44 -9.98 7.03 7.14
N ASP A 45 -10.06 8.23 7.75
CA ASP A 45 -9.98 9.51 7.03
C ASP A 45 -8.64 9.66 6.28
N ALA A 46 -7.54 9.22 6.91
CA ALA A 46 -6.23 9.22 6.26
C ALA A 46 -6.16 8.26 5.06
N LEU A 47 -6.81 7.09 5.16
CA LEU A 47 -6.91 6.12 4.06
C LEU A 47 -7.81 6.65 2.94
N GLU A 48 -8.94 7.26 3.26
CA GLU A 48 -9.85 7.87 2.28
C GLU A 48 -9.17 9.02 1.54
N ASN A 49 -8.46 9.90 2.24
CA ASN A 49 -7.69 10.98 1.63
C ASN A 49 -6.58 10.45 0.73
N LYS A 50 -5.88 9.39 1.15
CA LYS A 50 -4.87 8.73 0.33
C LYS A 50 -5.47 8.07 -0.90
N ALA A 51 -6.62 7.41 -0.76
CA ALA A 51 -7.36 6.83 -1.87
C ALA A 51 -7.84 7.92 -2.85
N ALA A 52 -8.38 9.03 -2.36
CA ALA A 52 -8.79 10.16 -3.20
C ALA A 52 -7.63 10.79 -3.97
N LEU A 53 -6.46 10.94 -3.35
CA LEU A 53 -5.25 11.42 -4.02
C LEU A 53 -4.77 10.45 -5.10
N LEU A 54 -4.89 9.16 -4.84
CA LEU A 54 -4.58 8.14 -5.81
C LEU A 54 -5.58 8.14 -6.98
N LEU A 55 -6.85 8.32 -6.70
CA LEU A 55 -7.93 8.36 -7.70
C LEU A 55 -7.88 9.62 -8.59
N ASN A 56 -7.51 10.77 -8.06
CA ASN A 56 -7.38 12.01 -8.84
C ASN A 56 -6.24 11.98 -9.88
N GLY A 57 -5.32 11.03 -9.79
CA GLY A 57 -4.26 10.78 -10.78
C GLY A 57 -4.67 9.80 -11.89
N TYR A 58 -5.90 9.29 -11.89
CA TYR A 58 -6.34 8.29 -12.84
C TYR A 58 -6.89 8.88 -14.13
N THR A 59 -6.22 8.60 -15.21
CA THR A 59 -6.78 8.73 -16.55
C THR A 59 -7.19 7.34 -17.07
N SER A 60 -8.29 7.26 -17.80
CA SER A 60 -8.76 6.00 -18.41
C SER A 60 -7.87 5.53 -19.59
N GLU A 61 -6.91 6.35 -19.99
CA GLU A 61 -6.04 6.11 -21.13
C GLU A 61 -4.76 5.36 -20.73
N PRO A 62 -4.19 4.53 -21.62
CA PRO A 62 -2.90 3.90 -21.38
C PRO A 62 -1.81 4.97 -21.21
N ILE A 63 -0.77 4.65 -20.46
CA ILE A 63 0.42 5.49 -20.41
C ILE A 63 1.03 5.48 -21.82
N ALA A 64 1.17 6.64 -22.44
CA ALA A 64 1.83 6.75 -23.72
C ALA A 64 3.28 6.24 -23.62
N VAL A 65 3.68 5.40 -24.57
CA VAL A 65 5.06 4.89 -24.60
C VAL A 65 5.97 6.00 -25.12
N SER A 66 6.58 6.71 -24.19
CA SER A 66 7.47 7.83 -24.45
C SER A 66 8.60 7.90 -23.42
N GLU A 67 9.63 8.65 -23.74
CA GLU A 67 10.73 8.93 -22.81
C GLU A 67 10.25 9.68 -21.55
N GLU A 68 9.25 10.55 -21.69
CA GLU A 68 8.65 11.27 -20.56
C GLU A 68 8.02 10.33 -19.53
N ASN A 69 7.37 9.27 -19.99
CA ASN A 69 6.61 8.35 -19.14
C ASN A 69 7.42 7.15 -18.65
N PHE A 70 8.41 6.70 -19.41
CA PHE A 70 9.22 5.53 -19.08
C PHE A 70 10.70 5.87 -18.83
N GLY A 71 11.05 7.16 -18.93
CA GLY A 71 12.31 7.73 -18.47
C GLY A 71 13.54 6.92 -18.83
N ASP A 72 14.27 6.54 -17.81
CA ASP A 72 15.55 5.84 -17.94
C ASP A 72 15.45 4.49 -18.66
N LEU A 73 14.32 3.76 -18.55
CA LEU A 73 14.14 2.49 -19.28
C LEU A 73 14.15 2.69 -20.79
N PHE A 74 13.55 3.79 -21.25
CA PHE A 74 13.55 4.15 -22.66
C PHE A 74 14.96 4.49 -23.15
N SER A 75 15.72 5.26 -22.36
CA SER A 75 17.11 5.61 -22.66
C SER A 75 18.06 4.42 -22.65
N LEU A 76 17.72 3.35 -21.92
CA LEU A 76 18.47 2.09 -21.87
C LEU A 76 18.15 1.16 -23.05
N GLY A 77 17.31 1.60 -24.01
CA GLY A 77 16.94 0.81 -25.19
C GLY A 77 15.97 -0.33 -24.90
N VAL A 78 15.20 -0.23 -23.80
CA VAL A 78 14.15 -1.19 -23.50
C VAL A 78 12.99 -0.99 -24.47
N GLN A 79 12.59 -2.05 -25.15
CA GLN A 79 11.39 -2.05 -25.98
C GLN A 79 10.16 -2.20 -25.10
N ILE A 80 9.17 -1.34 -25.28
CA ILE A 80 7.96 -1.28 -24.46
C ILE A 80 6.76 -1.47 -25.36
N SER A 81 5.95 -2.48 -25.05
CA SER A 81 4.73 -2.83 -25.79
C SER A 81 3.54 -2.82 -24.85
N PRO A 82 2.57 -1.90 -25.03
CA PRO A 82 1.36 -1.88 -24.22
C PRO A 82 0.46 -3.07 -24.59
N GLN A 83 -0.15 -3.67 -23.58
CA GLN A 83 -1.14 -4.71 -23.70
C GLN A 83 -2.33 -4.35 -22.82
N GLU A 84 -3.54 -4.35 -23.39
CA GLU A 84 -4.75 -4.14 -22.60
C GLU A 84 -5.17 -5.48 -21.98
N GLU A 85 -5.29 -5.51 -20.66
CA GLU A 85 -5.95 -6.61 -19.95
C GLU A 85 -7.32 -6.15 -19.47
N SER A 86 -8.34 -6.93 -19.80
CA SER A 86 -9.70 -6.65 -19.36
C SER A 86 -9.80 -6.81 -17.85
N ALA A 87 -10.28 -5.76 -17.18
CA ALA A 87 -10.41 -5.75 -15.74
C ALA A 87 -11.80 -6.17 -15.27
N ASN A 88 -11.81 -6.73 -14.08
CA ASN A 88 -13.03 -7.04 -13.35
C ASN A 88 -13.63 -5.75 -12.77
N LYS A 89 -14.95 -5.53 -12.92
CA LYS A 89 -15.72 -4.46 -12.28
C LYS A 89 -15.39 -3.00 -12.66
N GLY A 90 -15.16 -2.72 -13.93
CA GLY A 90 -15.06 -1.32 -14.41
C GLY A 90 -13.69 -0.65 -14.23
N ALA A 91 -12.72 -1.33 -13.64
CA ALA A 91 -11.34 -0.89 -13.65
C ALA A 91 -10.62 -1.46 -14.88
N LYS A 92 -9.81 -0.69 -15.58
CA LYS A 92 -8.94 -1.17 -16.65
C LYS A 92 -7.54 -1.39 -16.12
N ILE A 93 -6.99 -2.57 -16.35
CA ILE A 93 -5.60 -2.88 -16.09
C ILE A 93 -4.84 -2.75 -17.39
N TRP A 94 -3.81 -1.94 -17.40
CA TRP A 94 -2.88 -1.83 -18.50
C TRP A 94 -1.58 -2.53 -18.12
N THR A 95 -1.16 -3.44 -18.97
CA THR A 95 0.14 -4.10 -18.83
C THR A 95 1.08 -3.64 -19.93
N TYR A 96 2.34 -3.51 -19.57
CA TYR A 96 3.42 -3.11 -20.48
C TYR A 96 4.47 -4.20 -20.45
N LYS A 97 4.66 -4.84 -21.59
CA LYS A 97 5.76 -5.78 -21.76
C LYS A 97 7.03 -5.01 -22.11
N LEU A 98 8.03 -5.18 -21.27
CA LEU A 98 9.33 -4.55 -21.41
C LEU A 98 10.37 -5.60 -21.76
N THR A 99 11.14 -5.39 -22.83
CA THR A 99 12.17 -6.35 -23.26
C THR A 99 13.45 -5.63 -23.67
N SER A 100 14.58 -6.20 -23.29
CA SER A 100 15.89 -5.79 -23.77
C SER A 100 16.80 -7.00 -23.92
N THR A 101 17.56 -7.07 -24.98
CA THR A 101 18.51 -8.16 -25.22
C THR A 101 19.81 -7.99 -24.46
N THR A 102 20.17 -6.75 -24.17
CA THR A 102 21.45 -6.44 -23.52
C THR A 102 21.34 -5.15 -22.73
N ILE A 103 21.35 -5.25 -21.40
CA ILE A 103 21.29 -4.10 -20.50
C ILE A 103 22.20 -4.33 -19.30
N GLU A 104 22.85 -3.29 -18.81
CA GLU A 104 23.67 -3.37 -17.62
C GLU A 104 22.80 -3.43 -16.37
N PHE A 105 22.95 -4.47 -15.56
CA PHE A 105 22.13 -4.73 -14.39
C PHE A 105 22.11 -3.54 -13.41
N HIS A 106 23.25 -2.90 -13.18
CA HIS A 106 23.35 -1.79 -12.24
C HIS A 106 22.60 -0.52 -12.69
N ARG A 107 22.29 -0.39 -14.00
CA ARG A 107 21.48 0.69 -14.56
C ARG A 107 19.99 0.34 -14.62
N LEU A 108 19.69 -0.94 -14.80
CA LEU A 108 18.32 -1.44 -14.89
C LEU A 108 17.54 -1.27 -13.57
N MET A 109 18.15 -1.66 -12.44
CA MET A 109 17.46 -1.66 -11.15
C MET A 109 17.01 -0.25 -10.69
N PRO A 110 17.84 0.80 -10.78
CA PRO A 110 17.41 2.16 -10.51
C PRO A 110 16.27 2.62 -11.44
N ALA A 111 16.31 2.27 -12.73
CA ALA A 111 15.28 2.64 -13.68
C ALA A 111 13.93 1.95 -13.37
N ILE A 112 13.95 0.68 -12.96
CA ILE A 112 12.77 -0.04 -12.47
C ILE A 112 12.18 0.68 -11.24
N SER A 113 13.01 0.99 -10.25
CA SER A 113 12.57 1.71 -9.05
C SER A 113 12.01 3.10 -9.36
N ALA A 114 12.62 3.83 -10.29
CA ALA A 114 12.14 5.13 -10.71
C ALA A 114 10.74 5.04 -11.34
N LEU A 115 10.51 4.03 -12.19
CA LEU A 115 9.20 3.82 -12.80
C LEU A 115 8.12 3.49 -11.76
N GLU A 116 8.42 2.61 -10.80
CA GLU A 116 7.46 2.27 -9.74
C GLU A 116 7.16 3.47 -8.82
N ASN A 117 8.12 4.33 -8.58
CA ASN A 117 7.93 5.56 -7.81
C ASN A 117 7.11 6.61 -8.58
N GLN A 118 7.29 6.69 -9.90
CA GLN A 118 6.53 7.60 -10.76
C GLN A 118 5.05 7.19 -10.85
N TYR A 119 4.78 5.88 -10.81
CA TYR A 119 3.42 5.34 -10.88
C TYR A 119 3.07 4.57 -9.60
N PRO A 120 2.48 5.24 -8.59
CA PRO A 120 2.21 4.63 -7.26
C PRO A 120 1.34 3.37 -7.28
N LEU A 121 0.56 3.16 -8.35
CA LEU A 121 -0.23 1.94 -8.56
C LEU A 121 0.32 1.07 -9.70
N GLY A 122 1.49 1.43 -10.20
CA GLY A 122 2.25 0.60 -11.11
C GLY A 122 3.17 -0.34 -10.36
N ARG A 123 3.24 -1.58 -10.79
CA ARG A 123 4.16 -2.58 -10.24
C ARG A 123 4.65 -3.52 -11.32
N PHE A 124 5.88 -3.94 -11.18
CA PHE A 124 6.36 -5.09 -11.92
C PHE A 124 5.76 -6.36 -11.32
N ILE A 125 5.00 -7.10 -12.15
CA ILE A 125 4.40 -8.39 -11.77
C ILE A 125 5.31 -9.56 -12.15
N GLU A 126 6.20 -9.35 -13.12
CA GLU A 126 7.16 -10.34 -13.56
C GLU A 126 8.47 -9.64 -13.96
N ILE A 127 9.60 -10.20 -13.55
CA ILE A 127 10.93 -9.79 -13.97
C ILE A 127 11.74 -11.05 -14.23
N ASP A 128 12.15 -11.25 -15.48
CA ASP A 128 13.05 -12.31 -15.89
C ASP A 128 14.39 -11.69 -16.36
N LEU A 129 15.47 -12.15 -15.77
CA LEU A 129 16.84 -11.69 -16.04
C LEU A 129 17.69 -12.88 -16.46
N LYS A 130 18.22 -12.86 -17.68
CA LYS A 130 19.11 -13.89 -18.18
C LYS A 130 20.49 -13.30 -18.38
N SER A 131 21.49 -13.87 -17.72
CA SER A 131 22.89 -13.50 -17.96
C SER A 131 23.26 -13.81 -19.42
N THR A 132 23.81 -12.82 -20.09
CA THR A 132 24.34 -12.98 -21.45
C THR A 132 25.82 -13.41 -21.48
N ARG A 133 26.44 -13.57 -20.31
CA ARG A 133 27.85 -14.00 -20.16
C ARG A 133 27.98 -15.43 -19.69
N SER A 134 29.17 -15.98 -19.93
CA SER A 134 29.58 -17.26 -19.37
C SER A 134 29.50 -17.27 -17.85
N PRO A 135 29.11 -18.39 -17.23
CA PRO A 135 29.00 -18.53 -15.76
C PRO A 135 30.35 -18.36 -15.04
N PHE A 136 31.48 -18.33 -15.76
CA PHE A 136 32.83 -18.15 -15.21
C PHE A 136 33.35 -16.70 -15.21
N ALA A 137 32.50 -15.72 -15.61
CA ALA A 137 32.91 -14.32 -15.60
C ALA A 137 32.85 -13.74 -14.16
N LEU A 138 33.98 -13.14 -13.72
CA LEU A 138 34.13 -12.59 -12.35
C LEU A 138 33.38 -11.29 -12.08
N SER A 139 32.77 -10.66 -13.09
CA SER A 139 32.05 -9.41 -12.94
C SER A 139 30.61 -9.57 -13.47
N PRO A 140 29.61 -8.90 -12.86
CA PRO A 140 28.23 -8.88 -13.38
C PRO A 140 28.31 -8.28 -14.80
N GLY A 141 27.83 -9.07 -15.75
CA GLY A 141 27.80 -8.68 -17.15
C GLY A 141 26.44 -8.08 -17.52
N PRO A 142 26.27 -7.72 -18.80
CA PRO A 142 24.97 -7.36 -19.33
C PRO A 142 24.02 -8.53 -19.22
N VAL A 143 22.73 -8.20 -19.02
CA VAL A 143 21.64 -9.17 -18.89
C VAL A 143 20.61 -8.94 -19.98
N ALA A 144 19.99 -10.01 -20.46
CA ALA A 144 18.74 -9.90 -21.18
C ALA A 144 17.61 -9.73 -20.16
N PHE A 145 16.75 -8.77 -20.40
CA PHE A 145 15.66 -8.39 -19.51
C PHE A 145 14.32 -8.60 -20.16
N THR A 146 13.42 -9.23 -19.46
CA THR A 146 11.98 -9.24 -19.78
C THR A 146 11.23 -8.90 -18.51
N GLY A 147 10.34 -7.92 -18.58
CA GLY A 147 9.51 -7.51 -17.45
C GLY A 147 8.08 -7.24 -17.88
N ILE A 148 7.16 -7.43 -16.97
CA ILE A 148 5.76 -7.04 -17.14
C ILE A 148 5.44 -6.02 -16.05
N PHE A 149 5.20 -4.78 -16.47
CA PHE A 149 4.77 -3.69 -15.60
C PHE A 149 3.26 -3.52 -15.74
N SER A 150 2.56 -3.59 -14.63
CA SER A 150 1.11 -3.46 -14.57
C SER A 150 0.71 -2.18 -13.85
N THR A 151 -0.23 -1.43 -14.43
CA THR A 151 -0.82 -0.26 -13.80
C THR A 151 -2.33 -0.44 -13.72
N LEU A 152 -2.89 -0.21 -12.53
CA LEU A 152 -4.33 -0.17 -12.35
C LEU A 152 -4.84 1.21 -12.74
N ARG A 153 -5.81 1.26 -13.66
CA ARG A 153 -6.52 2.48 -14.01
C ARG A 153 -8.02 2.24 -13.91
N GLY A 154 -8.70 3.02 -13.08
CA GLY A 154 -10.14 2.92 -12.88
C GLY A 154 -10.89 3.96 -13.70
N GLN A 155 -12.05 3.60 -14.24
CA GLN A 155 -13.11 4.56 -14.47
C GLN A 155 -13.85 4.74 -13.15
N LEU A 156 -13.98 5.96 -12.68
CA LEU A 156 -15.00 6.33 -11.70
C LEU A 156 -16.33 6.49 -12.39
#